data_1b373d3b0da31b7385ca35a4bf848ecc
#
_entry.id   1b373d3b0da31b7385ca35a4bf848ecc
#
_cell.length_a   1.000
_cell.length_b   1.000
_cell.length_c   1.000
_cell.angle_alpha   90.00
_cell.angle_beta   90.00
_cell.angle_gamma   90.00
#
_symmetry.space_group_name_H-M   'P 1'
#
loop_
_entity.id
_entity.type
_entity.pdbx_description
1 polymer ?
#
loop_
_entity_poly.entity_id
_entity_poly.type
_entity_poly.pdbx_seq_one_letter_code
_entity_poly.pdbx_strand_id
1 'polypeptide(L)'
;MDEDIKVLERIYDRFNARDIDGVLTALTNDVTWANGMDGGHVHGREAVREYWTRQWTMVSPHVEPVGFHRTVDGAIIAEVRQTVRDLEGKPLQGQTHGLKDKTVGHVFRLREGKVARFDIQDAAWPPR
;
A
#
# COMPACT_ATOMS: atom_id res chain seq x y z
N MET A 1 2.84 15.17 17.29
CA MET A 1 3.04 13.88 16.57
C MET A 1 1.80 13.54 15.79
N ASP A 2 1.97 13.14 14.55
CA ASP A 2 0.83 12.90 13.67
C ASP A 2 0.31 11.49 13.88
N GLU A 3 -0.88 11.36 14.46
CA GLU A 3 -1.48 10.05 14.72
C GLU A 3 -1.80 9.30 13.45
N ASP A 4 -2.16 10.01 12.37
CA ASP A 4 -2.44 9.36 11.09
C ASP A 4 -1.18 8.72 10.51
N ILE A 5 -0.04 9.37 10.64
CA ILE A 5 1.23 8.79 10.17
C ILE A 5 1.55 7.53 10.95
N LYS A 6 1.28 7.50 12.26
CA LYS A 6 1.48 6.30 13.07
C LYS A 6 0.60 5.15 12.60
N VAL A 7 -0.64 5.45 12.22
CA VAL A 7 -1.54 4.44 11.65
C VAL A 7 -0.92 3.85 10.37
N LEU A 8 -0.40 4.71 9.49
CA LEU A 8 0.20 4.27 8.24
C LEU A 8 1.46 3.43 8.48
N GLU A 9 2.31 3.83 9.41
CA GLU A 9 3.50 3.05 9.75
C GLU A 9 3.12 1.65 10.22
N ARG A 10 2.06 1.55 11.03
CA ARG A 10 1.56 0.25 11.50
C ARG A 10 1.04 -0.59 10.34
N ILE A 11 0.36 0.04 9.37
CA ILE A 11 -0.14 -0.66 8.19
C ILE A 11 1.02 -1.32 7.43
N TYR A 12 2.11 -0.60 7.23
CA TYR A 12 3.27 -1.17 6.53
C TYR A 12 3.88 -2.34 7.30
N ASP A 13 4.02 -2.20 8.63
CA ASP A 13 4.54 -3.28 9.44
C ASP A 13 3.66 -4.54 9.33
N ARG A 14 2.35 -4.37 9.43
CA ARG A 14 1.41 -5.49 9.36
C ARG A 14 1.39 -6.11 7.96
N PHE A 15 1.42 -5.28 6.92
CA PHE A 15 1.45 -5.78 5.56
C PHE A 15 2.70 -6.65 5.32
N ASN A 16 3.87 -6.16 5.72
CA ASN A 16 5.11 -6.92 5.57
C ASN A 16 5.12 -8.19 6.40
N ALA A 17 4.42 -8.19 7.53
CA ALA A 17 4.27 -9.37 8.38
C ALA A 17 3.19 -10.32 7.87
N ARG A 18 2.50 -9.99 6.77
CA ARG A 18 1.39 -10.76 6.20
C ARG A 18 0.20 -10.87 7.15
N ASP A 19 0.03 -9.87 8.01
CA ASP A 19 -1.07 -9.80 8.96
C ASP A 19 -2.23 -9.04 8.33
N ILE A 20 -3.02 -9.72 7.52
CA ILE A 20 -4.15 -9.11 6.80
C ILE A 20 -5.13 -8.50 7.79
N ASP A 21 -5.53 -9.23 8.82
CA ASP A 21 -6.51 -8.73 9.78
C ASP A 21 -6.03 -7.47 10.48
N GLY A 22 -4.74 -7.42 10.83
CA GLY A 22 -4.16 -6.23 11.43
C GLY A 22 -4.23 -5.01 10.54
N VAL A 23 -4.01 -5.18 9.23
CA VAL A 23 -4.15 -4.07 8.29
C VAL A 23 -5.61 -3.66 8.12
N LEU A 24 -6.50 -4.65 7.98
CA LEU A 24 -7.92 -4.35 7.72
C LEU A 24 -8.57 -3.56 8.84
N THR A 25 -8.12 -3.73 10.09
CA THR A 25 -8.66 -2.93 11.20
C THR A 25 -8.35 -1.44 11.06
N ALA A 26 -7.34 -1.10 10.27
CA ALA A 26 -6.95 0.30 10.02
C ALA A 26 -7.64 0.89 8.79
N LEU A 27 -8.52 0.14 8.14
CA LEU A 27 -9.24 0.58 6.95
C LEU A 27 -10.71 0.79 7.28
N THR A 28 -11.37 1.72 6.57
CA THR A 28 -12.82 1.87 6.71
C THR A 28 -13.53 0.69 6.06
N ASN A 29 -14.78 0.45 6.45
CA ASN A 29 -15.57 -0.65 5.86
C ASN A 29 -15.74 -0.50 4.36
N ASP A 30 -15.81 0.74 3.88
CA ASP A 30 -16.04 1.07 2.47
C ASP A 30 -14.77 1.54 1.76
N VAL A 31 -13.61 1.12 2.24
CA VAL A 31 -12.32 1.57 1.70
C VAL A 31 -12.22 1.34 0.19
N THR A 32 -11.60 2.30 -0.51
CA THR A 32 -11.26 2.17 -1.93
C THR A 32 -9.74 1.98 -2.00
N TRP A 33 -9.30 0.87 -2.58
CA TRP A 33 -7.89 0.47 -2.56
C TRP A 33 -7.39 0.20 -3.96
N ALA A 34 -6.29 0.84 -4.33
CA ALA A 34 -5.70 0.66 -5.66
C ALA A 34 -5.23 -0.78 -5.87
N ASN A 35 -5.55 -1.33 -7.03
CA ASN A 35 -5.14 -2.67 -7.41
C ASN A 35 -3.86 -2.58 -8.25
N GLY A 36 -2.72 -2.84 -7.61
CA GLY A 36 -1.42 -2.75 -8.29
C GLY A 36 -1.15 -3.89 -9.25
N MET A 37 -1.95 -4.97 -9.22
CA MET A 37 -1.77 -6.11 -10.13
C MET A 37 -2.48 -5.88 -11.46
N ASP A 38 -3.74 -5.49 -11.41
CA ASP A 38 -4.60 -5.46 -12.59
C ASP A 38 -5.03 -4.04 -12.98
N GLY A 39 -4.70 -3.05 -12.17
CA GLY A 39 -5.16 -1.68 -12.36
C GLY A 39 -6.53 -1.46 -11.76
N GLY A 40 -6.97 -0.20 -11.68
CA GLY A 40 -8.24 0.14 -11.06
C GLY A 40 -8.19 0.03 -9.55
N HIS A 41 -9.34 -0.22 -8.95
CA HIS A 41 -9.50 -0.27 -7.50
C HIS A 41 -10.38 -1.43 -7.09
N VAL A 42 -10.18 -1.89 -5.85
CA VAL A 42 -11.12 -2.79 -5.17
C VAL A 42 -11.80 -2.02 -4.05
N HIS A 43 -13.00 -2.42 -3.70
CA HIS A 43 -13.83 -1.68 -2.75
C HIS A 43 -14.27 -2.55 -1.58
N GLY A 44 -14.05 -2.03 -0.37
CA GLY A 44 -14.42 -2.70 0.85
C GLY A 44 -13.35 -3.63 1.39
N ARG A 45 -13.41 -3.91 2.69
CA ARG A 45 -12.39 -4.72 3.36
C ARG A 45 -12.27 -6.12 2.78
N GLU A 46 -13.38 -6.77 2.45
CA GLU A 46 -13.33 -8.13 1.95
C GLU A 46 -12.68 -8.20 0.57
N ALA A 47 -12.93 -7.20 -0.29
CA ALA A 47 -12.29 -7.15 -1.59
C ALA A 47 -10.77 -6.95 -1.45
N VAL A 48 -10.35 -6.14 -0.47
CA VAL A 48 -8.93 -5.96 -0.19
C VAL A 48 -8.31 -7.26 0.31
N ARG A 49 -9.01 -7.98 1.19
CA ARG A 49 -8.55 -9.28 1.68
C ARG A 49 -8.34 -10.26 0.52
N GLU A 50 -9.31 -10.36 -0.37
CA GLU A 50 -9.23 -11.26 -1.52
C GLU A 50 -8.08 -10.86 -2.44
N TYR A 51 -7.91 -9.57 -2.68
CA TYR A 51 -6.83 -9.06 -3.53
C TYR A 51 -5.45 -9.44 -2.98
N TRP A 52 -5.22 -9.19 -1.68
CA TRP A 52 -3.92 -9.51 -1.09
C TRP A 52 -3.69 -11.01 -0.97
N THR A 53 -4.72 -11.76 -0.63
CA THR A 53 -4.61 -13.22 -0.57
C THR A 53 -4.17 -13.77 -1.91
N ARG A 54 -4.79 -13.30 -3.01
CA ARG A 54 -4.41 -13.70 -4.35
C ARG A 54 -2.99 -13.23 -4.69
N GLN A 55 -2.66 -11.99 -4.38
CA GLN A 55 -1.33 -11.45 -4.67
C GLN A 55 -0.23 -12.28 -4.00
N TRP A 56 -0.44 -12.64 -2.73
CA TRP A 56 0.57 -13.38 -1.98
C TRP A 56 0.67 -14.86 -2.36
N THR A 57 -0.23 -15.36 -3.18
CA THR A 57 -0.05 -16.69 -3.79
C THR A 57 0.84 -16.64 -5.02
N MET A 58 1.12 -15.45 -5.53
CA MET A 58 1.87 -15.26 -6.78
C MET A 58 3.23 -14.62 -6.57
N VAL A 59 3.32 -13.66 -5.66
CA VAL A 59 4.55 -12.92 -5.40
C VAL A 59 4.66 -12.59 -3.92
N SER A 60 5.86 -12.18 -3.51
CA SER A 60 6.14 -11.75 -2.13
C SER A 60 6.59 -10.28 -2.16
N PRO A 61 5.66 -9.32 -2.05
CA PRO A 61 6.03 -7.93 -2.04
C PRO A 61 6.47 -7.49 -0.65
N HIS A 62 7.44 -6.57 -0.62
CA HIS A 62 7.88 -5.91 0.60
C HIS A 62 7.84 -4.41 0.35
N VAL A 63 7.29 -3.65 1.28
CA VAL A 63 7.16 -2.20 1.13
C VAL A 63 7.82 -1.52 2.32
N GLU A 64 8.66 -0.53 2.03
CA GLU A 64 9.39 0.20 3.06
C GLU A 64 9.10 1.68 2.91
N PRO A 65 8.35 2.28 3.84
CA PRO A 65 8.13 3.73 3.78
C PRO A 65 9.42 4.44 4.20
N VAL A 66 9.84 5.41 3.38
CA VAL A 66 11.06 6.18 3.66
C VAL A 66 10.76 7.65 3.97
N GLY A 67 9.52 8.09 3.81
CA GLY A 67 9.14 9.44 4.17
C GLY A 67 7.64 9.65 4.00
N PHE A 68 7.10 10.63 4.71
CA PHE A 68 5.68 10.98 4.64
C PHE A 68 5.54 12.46 4.41
N HIS A 69 4.57 12.84 3.59
CA HIS A 69 4.30 14.24 3.27
C HIS A 69 2.79 14.47 3.27
N ARG A 70 2.34 15.47 4.03
CA ARG A 70 0.92 15.82 4.07
C ARG A 70 0.64 16.85 2.98
N THR A 71 -0.37 16.60 2.16
CA THR A 71 -0.75 17.52 1.09
C THR A 71 -1.67 18.62 1.62
N VAL A 72 -1.84 19.67 0.81
CA VAL A 72 -2.69 20.80 1.21
C VAL A 72 -4.17 20.41 1.31
N ASP A 73 -4.59 19.37 0.59
CA ASP A 73 -5.98 18.91 0.63
C ASP A 73 -6.22 17.80 1.65
N GLY A 74 -5.24 17.55 2.53
CA GLY A 74 -5.42 16.64 3.65
C GLY A 74 -5.05 15.19 3.41
N ALA A 75 -4.52 14.85 2.25
CA ALA A 75 -3.99 13.50 2.01
C ALA A 75 -2.60 13.37 2.62
N ILE A 76 -2.13 12.13 2.78
CA ILE A 76 -0.76 11.85 3.17
C ILE A 76 -0.14 11.00 2.07
N ILE A 77 1.00 11.46 1.54
CA ILE A 77 1.74 10.70 0.55
C ILE A 77 2.94 10.07 1.25
N ALA A 78 3.06 8.76 1.13
CA ALA A 78 4.24 8.04 1.60
C ALA A 78 5.14 7.75 0.42
N GLU A 79 6.41 8.10 0.55
CA GLU A 79 7.42 7.62 -0.41
C GLU A 79 7.78 6.21 0.02
N VAL A 80 7.64 5.25 -0.87
CA VAL A 80 7.77 3.84 -0.53
C VAL A 80 8.74 3.15 -1.48
N ARG A 81 9.68 2.44 -0.91
CA ARG A 81 10.57 1.56 -1.68
C ARG A 81 9.93 0.20 -1.74
N GLN A 82 9.53 -0.21 -2.94
CA GLN A 82 8.87 -1.47 -3.17
C GLN A 82 9.85 -2.48 -3.73
N THR A 83 9.90 -3.66 -3.13
CA THR A 83 10.69 -4.78 -3.61
C THR A 83 9.74 -5.95 -3.80
N VAL A 84 9.78 -6.61 -4.97
CA VAL A 84 8.91 -7.75 -5.25
C VAL A 84 9.77 -8.97 -5.56
N ARG A 85 9.53 -10.04 -4.82
CA ARG A 85 10.24 -11.31 -4.98
C ARG A 85 9.26 -12.40 -5.39
N ASP A 86 9.79 -13.52 -5.89
CA ASP A 86 8.95 -14.70 -6.07
C ASP A 86 8.68 -15.34 -4.70
N LEU A 87 7.91 -16.41 -4.68
CA LEU A 87 7.53 -17.05 -3.42
C LEU A 87 8.70 -17.74 -2.72
N GLU A 88 9.82 -17.92 -3.43
CA GLU A 88 11.03 -18.49 -2.86
C GLU A 88 12.02 -17.42 -2.37
N GLY A 89 11.65 -16.15 -2.48
CA GLY A 89 12.48 -15.04 -2.03
C GLY A 89 13.50 -14.57 -3.06
N LYS A 90 13.45 -15.06 -4.28
CA LYS A 90 14.37 -14.67 -5.35
C LYS A 90 13.85 -13.47 -6.12
N PRO A 91 14.73 -12.70 -6.79
CA PRO A 91 14.26 -11.60 -7.63
C PRO A 91 13.25 -12.09 -8.66
N LEU A 92 12.17 -11.35 -8.80
CA LEU A 92 11.11 -11.73 -9.74
C LEU A 92 11.56 -11.45 -11.16
N GLN A 93 11.47 -12.47 -12.03
CA GLN A 93 11.79 -12.31 -13.44
C GLN A 93 10.56 -11.81 -14.18
N GLY A 94 10.80 -11.00 -15.23
CA GLY A 94 9.72 -10.49 -16.03
C GLY A 94 8.81 -9.56 -15.27
N GLN A 95 9.38 -8.70 -14.43
CA GLN A 95 8.61 -7.73 -13.64
C GLN A 95 7.78 -6.84 -14.54
N THR A 96 6.48 -6.80 -14.30
CA THR A 96 5.54 -6.01 -15.09
C THR A 96 4.54 -5.32 -14.19
N HIS A 97 3.80 -4.36 -14.76
CA HIS A 97 2.76 -3.59 -14.06
C HIS A 97 3.33 -2.91 -12.82
N GLY A 98 2.56 -2.87 -11.76
CA GLY A 98 2.99 -2.30 -10.50
C GLY A 98 3.75 -3.26 -9.60
N LEU A 99 3.89 -4.53 -10.00
CA LEU A 99 4.55 -5.55 -9.19
C LEU A 99 6.01 -5.71 -9.60
N LYS A 100 6.82 -4.69 -9.34
CA LYS A 100 8.24 -4.70 -9.62
C LYS A 100 8.98 -3.82 -8.62
N ASP A 101 10.31 -3.98 -8.58
CA ASP A 101 11.15 -3.17 -7.72
C ASP A 101 11.13 -1.73 -8.21
N LYS A 102 10.66 -0.81 -7.36
CA LYS A 102 10.65 0.62 -7.69
C LYS A 102 10.32 1.45 -6.47
N THR A 103 10.54 2.75 -6.58
CA THR A 103 10.06 3.71 -5.59
C THR A 103 8.75 4.28 -6.09
N VAL A 104 7.73 4.28 -5.25
CA VAL A 104 6.39 4.76 -5.60
C VAL A 104 5.89 5.70 -4.53
N GLY A 105 4.88 6.48 -4.87
CA GLY A 105 4.13 7.26 -3.90
C GLY A 105 2.83 6.54 -3.57
N HIS A 106 2.56 6.38 -2.28
CA HIS A 106 1.29 5.84 -1.81
C HIS A 106 0.48 6.99 -1.24
N VAL A 107 -0.68 7.28 -1.83
CA VAL A 107 -1.53 8.39 -1.44
C VAL A 107 -2.66 7.85 -0.57
N PHE A 108 -2.68 8.30 0.70
CA PHE A 108 -3.69 7.85 1.66
C PHE A 108 -4.62 8.99 2.01
N ARG A 109 -5.92 8.69 2.05
CA ARG A 109 -6.92 9.59 2.60
C ARG A 109 -7.59 8.90 3.76
N LEU A 110 -7.56 9.53 4.93
CA LEU A 110 -8.07 8.94 6.15
C LEU A 110 -9.38 9.61 6.55
N ARG A 111 -10.21 8.84 7.25
CA ARG A 111 -11.47 9.31 7.81
C ARG A 111 -11.56 8.73 9.22
N GLU A 112 -11.60 9.60 10.21
CA GLU A 112 -11.69 9.21 11.61
C GLU A 112 -10.59 8.22 12.02
N GLY A 113 -9.37 8.47 11.57
CA GLY A 113 -8.21 7.66 11.94
C GLY A 113 -8.07 6.35 11.18
N LYS A 114 -8.87 6.13 10.14
CA LYS A 114 -8.78 4.93 9.30
C LYS A 114 -8.63 5.31 7.84
N VAL A 115 -7.95 4.47 7.09
CA VAL A 115 -7.76 4.72 5.67
C VAL A 115 -9.07 4.47 4.93
N ALA A 116 -9.55 5.50 4.25
CA ALA A 116 -10.76 5.42 3.43
C ALA A 116 -10.43 5.25 1.94
N ARG A 117 -9.24 5.70 1.53
CA ARG A 117 -8.81 5.57 0.13
C ARG A 117 -7.31 5.48 0.04
N PHE A 118 -6.84 4.61 -0.84
CA PHE A 118 -5.43 4.40 -1.14
C PHE A 118 -5.22 4.41 -2.65
N ASP A 119 -4.28 5.22 -3.11
CA ASP A 119 -3.89 5.29 -4.52
C ASP A 119 -2.38 5.15 -4.63
N ILE A 120 -1.93 4.70 -5.80
CA ILE A 120 -0.51 4.54 -6.10
C ILE A 120 -0.16 5.53 -7.21
N GLN A 121 0.96 6.24 -7.04
CA GLN A 121 1.46 7.13 -8.09
C GLN A 121 2.94 6.86 -8.34
N ASP A 122 3.33 6.89 -9.62
CA ASP A 122 4.71 6.72 -10.05
C ASP A 122 5.33 8.09 -10.24
N ALA A 123 5.57 8.80 -9.16
CA ALA A 123 6.08 10.16 -9.25
C ALA A 123 7.37 10.30 -8.47
N ALA A 124 8.21 11.25 -8.90
CA ALA A 124 9.39 11.60 -8.14
C ALA A 124 8.96 12.13 -6.77
N TRP A 125 9.73 11.83 -5.78
CA TRP A 125 9.47 12.27 -4.42
C TRP A 125 10.56 13.25 -3.97
N PRO A 126 10.24 14.37 -3.34
CA PRO A 126 8.87 14.90 -3.21
C PRO A 126 8.32 15.37 -4.55
N PRO A 127 6.99 15.50 -4.68
CA PRO A 127 6.40 16.00 -5.93
C PRO A 127 6.94 17.36 -6.29
N ARG A 128 7.11 17.59 -7.57
CA ARG A 128 7.68 18.85 -8.07
C ARG A 128 6.68 19.67 -8.82
#